data_dd96beffa22ebda422f9807c4ead6025
#
_entry.id   dd96beffa22ebda422f9807c4ead6025
#
_cell.length_a   1.000
_cell.length_b   1.000
_cell.length_c   1.000
_cell.angle_alpha   90.00
_cell.angle_beta   90.00
_cell.angle_gamma   90.00
#
_symmetry.space_group_name_H-M   'P 1'
#
loop_
_entity.id
_entity.type
_entity.pdbx_description
1 polymer ?
#
loop_
_entity_poly.entity_id
_entity_poly.type
_entity_poly.pdbx_seq_one_letter_code
_entity_poly.pdbx_strand_id
1 'polypeptide(L)'
;MESIGGLEIWLTFFIRFIPVWICLAIFYFGLFYWRKKLGLLGRLCDSPIGLVGLFIVLFWIFGAIFEDWIALFDAYDQSGMYRRKPPGTINTKVDVPYIFGTDTLGRDLFSRMIYGSQIVLLIAPAATIVAYV
;
A
#
# COMPACT_ATOMS: atom_id res chain seq x y z
N MET A 1 5.30 6.85 -27.12
CA MET A 1 4.87 6.55 -25.75
C MET A 1 5.88 7.22 -24.84
N GLU A 2 5.46 8.24 -24.12
CA GLU A 2 6.30 8.89 -23.12
C GLU A 2 6.40 8.01 -21.88
N SER A 3 7.59 7.90 -21.34
CA SER A 3 7.87 7.25 -20.05
C SER A 3 8.47 8.29 -19.12
N ILE A 4 7.99 8.32 -17.89
CA ILE A 4 8.55 9.18 -16.86
C ILE A 4 9.87 8.62 -16.32
N GLY A 5 10.73 9.52 -15.85
CA GLY A 5 12.00 9.14 -15.21
C GLY A 5 11.81 8.38 -13.89
N GLY A 6 12.83 7.62 -13.48
CA GLY A 6 12.76 6.84 -12.25
C GLY A 6 12.47 7.68 -10.99
N LEU A 7 12.98 8.92 -10.91
CA LEU A 7 12.69 9.83 -9.81
C LEU A 7 11.22 10.23 -9.73
N GLU A 8 10.58 10.45 -10.87
CA GLU A 8 9.16 10.83 -10.92
C GLU A 8 8.25 9.67 -10.52
N ILE A 9 8.64 8.42 -10.83
CA ILE A 9 7.95 7.22 -10.36
C ILE A 9 7.96 7.17 -8.82
N TRP A 10 9.12 7.37 -8.20
CA TRP A 10 9.26 7.39 -6.74
C TRP A 10 8.47 8.53 -6.10
N LEU A 11 8.50 9.72 -6.69
CA LEU A 11 7.72 10.87 -6.20
C LEU A 11 6.22 10.57 -6.25
N THR A 12 5.72 10.01 -7.35
CA THR A 12 4.32 9.62 -7.49
C THR A 12 3.93 8.58 -6.45
N PHE A 13 4.78 7.57 -6.22
CA PHE A 13 4.58 6.58 -5.18
C PHE A 13 4.46 7.23 -3.79
N PHE A 14 5.42 8.06 -3.38
CA PHE A 14 5.38 8.72 -2.08
C PHE A 14 4.18 9.64 -1.89
N ILE A 15 3.80 10.40 -2.92
CA ILE A 15 2.64 11.30 -2.90
C ILE A 15 1.35 10.50 -2.70
N ARG A 16 1.18 9.37 -3.39
CA ARG A 16 -0.01 8.53 -3.24
C ARG A 16 -0.14 7.92 -1.85
N PHE A 17 0.96 7.65 -1.17
CA PHE A 17 0.96 7.14 0.20
C PHE A 17 0.87 8.23 1.28
N ILE A 18 0.67 9.51 0.94
CA ILE A 18 0.52 10.59 1.93
C ILE A 18 -0.49 10.26 3.02
N PRO A 19 -1.73 9.79 2.75
CA PRO A 19 -2.69 9.48 3.82
C PRO A 19 -2.17 8.38 4.76
N VAL A 20 -1.46 7.39 4.24
CA VAL A 20 -0.85 6.33 5.05
C VAL A 20 0.25 6.91 5.95
N TRP A 21 1.12 7.77 5.42
CA TRP A 21 2.18 8.43 6.20
C TRP A 21 1.63 9.28 7.34
N ILE A 22 0.56 10.04 7.07
CA ILE A 22 -0.11 10.86 8.09
C ILE A 22 -0.70 9.98 9.18
N CYS A 23 -1.43 8.91 8.84
CA CYS A 23 -2.01 7.99 9.81
C CYS A 23 -0.94 7.27 10.64
N LEU A 24 0.15 6.82 10.02
CA LEU A 24 1.30 6.26 10.73
C LEU A 24 1.91 7.26 11.71
N ALA A 25 2.14 8.50 11.29
CA ALA A 25 2.71 9.53 12.15
C ALA A 25 1.80 9.82 13.36
N ILE A 26 0.49 9.96 13.15
CA ILE A 26 -0.49 10.17 14.24
C ILE A 26 -0.51 8.96 15.18
N PHE A 27 -0.52 7.75 14.65
CA PHE A 27 -0.53 6.53 15.45
C PHE A 27 0.73 6.41 16.32
N TYR A 28 1.92 6.61 15.73
CA TYR A 28 3.18 6.57 16.47
C TYR A 28 3.28 7.68 17.52
N PHE A 29 2.81 8.88 17.18
CA PHE A 29 2.75 9.98 18.16
C PHE A 29 1.86 9.63 19.35
N GLY A 30 0.67 9.07 19.09
CA GLY A 30 -0.24 8.58 20.14
C GLY A 30 0.35 7.44 20.96
N LEU A 31 1.03 6.50 20.28
CA LEU A 31 1.69 5.37 20.92
C LEU A 31 2.79 5.85 21.89
N PHE A 32 3.65 6.78 21.46
CA PHE A 32 4.68 7.37 22.31
C PHE A 32 4.11 8.19 23.46
N TYR A 33 3.02 8.94 23.23
CA TYR A 33 2.36 9.75 24.26
C TYR A 33 1.74 8.87 25.35
N TRP A 34 1.08 7.76 24.96
CA TRP A 34 0.41 6.85 25.88
C TRP A 34 1.20 5.58 26.25
N ARG A 35 2.48 5.50 25.88
CA ARG A 35 3.29 4.28 26.09
C ARG A 35 3.24 3.71 27.50
N LYS A 36 3.15 4.58 28.54
CA LYS A 36 3.07 4.18 29.94
C LYS A 36 1.72 3.54 30.32
N LYS A 37 0.65 3.82 29.58
CA LYS A 37 -0.70 3.28 29.83
C LYS A 37 -1.02 2.04 29.00
N LEU A 38 -0.31 1.81 27.91
CA LEU A 38 -0.62 0.78 26.92
C LEU A 38 -0.06 -0.62 27.23
N GLY A 39 0.52 -0.85 28.39
CA GLY A 39 0.96 -2.18 28.85
C GLY A 39 1.80 -2.93 27.81
N LEU A 40 1.21 -3.93 27.14
CA LEU A 40 1.88 -4.80 26.17
C LEU A 40 2.38 -4.02 24.93
N LEU A 41 1.59 -3.09 24.40
CA LEU A 41 2.00 -2.22 23.30
C LEU A 41 3.10 -1.23 23.70
N GLY A 42 3.12 -0.81 24.98
CA GLY A 42 4.22 -0.01 25.52
C GLY A 42 5.56 -0.75 25.49
N ARG A 43 5.56 -2.07 25.76
CA ARG A 43 6.77 -2.89 25.68
C ARG A 43 7.30 -3.06 24.26
N LEU A 44 6.44 -3.00 23.23
CA LEU A 44 6.87 -2.98 21.83
C LEU A 44 7.70 -1.72 21.50
N CYS A 45 7.41 -0.60 22.19
CA CYS A 45 8.18 0.65 22.01
C CYS A 45 9.60 0.56 22.59
N ASP A 46 9.85 -0.36 23.51
CA ASP A 46 11.18 -0.55 24.11
C ASP A 46 12.08 -1.44 23.22
N SER A 47 11.50 -2.13 22.23
CA SER A 47 12.23 -2.96 21.28
C SER A 47 12.23 -2.31 19.88
N PRO A 48 13.40 -2.01 19.29
CA PRO A 48 13.47 -1.47 17.93
C PRO A 48 12.91 -2.45 16.89
N ILE A 49 13.07 -3.75 17.11
CA ILE A 49 12.52 -4.80 16.25
C ILE A 49 10.99 -4.78 16.29
N GLY A 50 10.41 -4.63 17.50
CA GLY A 50 8.96 -4.51 17.68
C GLY A 50 8.37 -3.28 16.98
N LEU A 51 9.06 -2.13 17.03
CA LEU A 51 8.66 -0.93 16.33
C LEU A 51 8.67 -1.10 14.80
N VAL A 52 9.70 -1.74 14.26
CA VAL A 52 9.79 -2.01 12.81
C VAL A 52 8.69 -2.98 12.38
N GLY A 53 8.46 -4.06 13.15
CA GLY A 53 7.39 -5.01 12.87
C GLY A 53 6.00 -4.35 12.89
N LEU A 54 5.73 -3.52 13.91
CA LEU A 54 4.50 -2.77 14.02
C LEU A 54 4.33 -1.79 12.84
N PHE A 55 5.41 -1.13 12.42
CA PHE A 55 5.40 -0.24 11.26
C PHE A 55 4.96 -0.97 9.99
N ILE A 56 5.55 -2.14 9.71
CA ILE A 56 5.21 -2.92 8.51
C ILE A 56 3.73 -3.34 8.54
N VAL A 57 3.26 -3.84 9.67
CA VAL A 57 1.85 -4.26 9.83
C VAL A 57 0.90 -3.08 9.63
N LEU A 58 1.15 -1.95 10.29
CA LEU A 58 0.30 -0.76 10.17
C LEU A 58 0.36 -0.15 8.77
N PHE A 59 1.52 -0.16 8.12
CA PHE A 59 1.66 0.31 6.75
C PHE A 59 0.74 -0.46 5.80
N TRP A 60 0.69 -1.78 5.92
CA TRP A 60 -0.19 -2.61 5.11
C TRP A 60 -1.67 -2.45 5.48
N ILE A 61 -1.99 -2.31 6.78
CA ILE A 61 -3.36 -2.07 7.24
C ILE A 61 -3.88 -0.73 6.68
N PHE A 62 -3.13 0.34 6.83
CA PHE A 62 -3.53 1.65 6.30
C PHE A 62 -3.52 1.67 4.78
N GLY A 63 -2.56 0.97 4.14
CA GLY A 63 -2.55 0.81 2.69
C GLY A 63 -3.83 0.15 2.15
N ALA A 64 -4.33 -0.87 2.83
CA ALA A 64 -5.57 -1.53 2.47
C ALA A 64 -6.84 -0.68 2.76
N ILE A 65 -6.82 0.14 3.83
CA ILE A 65 -7.95 1.04 4.15
C ILE A 65 -8.04 2.19 3.12
N PHE A 66 -6.91 2.69 2.65
CA PHE A 66 -6.85 3.80 1.69
C PHE A 66 -6.62 3.33 0.25
N GLU A 67 -6.98 2.07 -0.08
CA GLU A 67 -6.74 1.50 -1.40
C GLU A 67 -7.31 2.33 -2.53
N ASP A 68 -8.56 2.80 -2.40
CA ASP A 68 -9.24 3.62 -3.42
C ASP A 68 -8.52 4.95 -3.70
N TRP A 69 -7.80 5.47 -2.70
CA TRP A 69 -7.02 6.69 -2.87
C TRP A 69 -5.63 6.43 -3.46
N ILE A 70 -5.02 5.31 -3.07
CA ILE A 70 -3.66 4.95 -3.46
C ILE A 70 -3.65 4.36 -4.86
N ALA A 71 -4.62 3.49 -5.20
CA ALA A 71 -4.75 2.87 -6.50
C ALA A 71 -4.92 3.93 -7.60
N LEU A 72 -4.14 3.79 -8.66
CA LEU A 72 -4.18 4.70 -9.81
C LEU A 72 -5.23 4.29 -10.83
N PHE A 73 -5.53 3.00 -10.88
CA PHE A 73 -6.45 2.36 -11.82
C PHE A 73 -7.28 1.32 -11.08
N ASP A 74 -8.44 0.97 -11.64
CA ASP A 74 -9.19 -0.18 -11.18
C ASP A 74 -8.36 -1.46 -11.40
N ALA A 75 -8.31 -2.34 -10.38
CA ALA A 75 -7.56 -3.58 -10.44
C ALA A 75 -8.03 -4.55 -11.54
N TYR A 76 -9.27 -4.38 -11.99
CA TYR A 76 -9.91 -5.21 -13.01
C TYR A 76 -9.91 -4.57 -14.41
N ASP A 77 -9.58 -3.28 -14.52
CA ASP A 77 -9.53 -2.60 -15.81
C ASP A 77 -8.46 -3.22 -16.71
N GLN A 78 -8.87 -3.60 -17.92
CA GLN A 78 -8.02 -4.28 -18.90
C GLN A 78 -7.87 -3.40 -20.14
N SER A 79 -6.65 -2.97 -20.40
CA SER A 79 -6.35 -2.22 -21.61
C SER A 79 -5.42 -3.02 -22.52
N GLY A 80 -6.00 -3.63 -23.55
CA GLY A 80 -5.24 -4.43 -24.51
C GLY A 80 -4.10 -3.68 -25.21
N MET A 81 -4.19 -2.35 -25.26
CA MET A 81 -3.18 -1.46 -25.85
C MET A 81 -1.92 -1.35 -24.95
N TYR A 82 -2.08 -1.54 -23.64
CA TYR A 82 -1.01 -1.37 -22.65
C TYR A 82 -0.50 -2.71 -22.08
N ARG A 83 -0.54 -3.78 -22.87
CA ARG A 83 -0.03 -5.10 -22.45
C ARG A 83 1.50 -5.07 -22.30
N ARG A 84 2.00 -5.65 -21.19
CA ARG A 84 3.44 -5.81 -20.89
C ARG A 84 4.25 -4.53 -21.04
N LYS A 85 3.71 -3.40 -20.60
CA LYS A 85 4.44 -2.14 -20.62
C LYS A 85 5.37 -2.02 -19.42
N PRO A 86 6.56 -1.43 -19.62
CA PRO A 86 7.51 -1.23 -18.53
C PRO A 86 6.99 -0.19 -17.52
N PRO A 87 7.58 -0.16 -16.29
CA PRO A 87 7.32 0.88 -15.30
C PRO A 87 7.54 2.28 -15.89
N GLY A 88 6.70 3.22 -15.47
CA GLY A 88 6.77 4.61 -15.91
C GLY A 88 6.08 4.90 -17.24
N THR A 89 5.48 3.90 -17.93
CA THR A 89 4.71 4.15 -19.15
C THR A 89 3.46 4.95 -18.83
N ILE A 90 3.23 6.07 -19.54
CA ILE A 90 2.05 6.92 -19.34
C ILE A 90 0.86 6.34 -20.08
N ASN A 91 -0.27 6.23 -19.38
CA ASN A 91 -1.56 5.94 -19.99
C ASN A 91 -2.11 7.22 -20.64
N THR A 92 -2.12 7.30 -21.96
CA THR A 92 -2.54 8.48 -22.71
C THR A 92 -4.01 8.85 -22.58
N LYS A 93 -4.85 7.94 -22.03
CA LYS A 93 -6.28 8.22 -21.80
C LYS A 93 -6.54 8.99 -20.50
N VAL A 94 -5.70 8.77 -19.50
CA VAL A 94 -5.90 9.28 -18.13
C VAL A 94 -4.73 10.16 -17.68
N ASP A 95 -3.67 10.23 -18.50
CA ASP A 95 -2.43 10.96 -18.23
C ASP A 95 -1.77 10.59 -16.89
N VAL A 96 -1.82 9.29 -16.57
CA VAL A 96 -1.29 8.73 -15.32
C VAL A 96 -0.28 7.62 -15.64
N PRO A 97 0.89 7.59 -14.97
CA PRO A 97 1.90 6.56 -15.23
C PRO A 97 1.56 5.24 -14.53
N TYR A 98 1.91 4.14 -15.17
CA TYR A 98 1.93 2.82 -14.56
C TYR A 98 3.19 2.68 -13.69
N ILE A 99 3.06 2.76 -12.36
CA ILE A 99 4.21 2.76 -11.43
C ILE A 99 5.06 1.50 -11.59
N PHE A 100 4.45 0.32 -11.57
CA PHE A 100 5.13 -0.98 -11.74
C PHE A 100 4.93 -1.61 -13.12
N GLY A 101 4.36 -0.83 -14.07
CA GLY A 101 4.03 -1.34 -15.38
C GLY A 101 2.75 -2.18 -15.39
N THR A 102 2.55 -2.91 -16.49
CA THR A 102 1.32 -3.67 -16.73
C THR A 102 1.58 -5.15 -16.96
N ASP A 103 0.57 -5.97 -16.66
CA ASP A 103 0.59 -7.41 -16.87
C ASP A 103 0.31 -7.81 -18.34
N THR A 104 0.18 -9.12 -18.58
CA THR A 104 -0.14 -9.69 -19.91
C THR A 104 -1.52 -9.32 -20.42
N LEU A 105 -2.42 -8.86 -19.55
CA LEU A 105 -3.78 -8.43 -19.88
C LEU A 105 -3.90 -6.90 -19.95
N GLY A 106 -2.81 -6.16 -19.70
CA GLY A 106 -2.78 -4.70 -19.69
C GLY A 106 -3.34 -4.07 -18.42
N ARG A 107 -3.38 -4.82 -17.30
CA ARG A 107 -3.80 -4.32 -15.99
C ARG A 107 -2.63 -3.69 -15.25
N ASP A 108 -2.90 -2.68 -14.42
CA ASP A 108 -1.87 -2.05 -13.59
C ASP A 108 -1.43 -2.98 -12.45
N LEU A 109 -0.14 -3.29 -12.41
CA LEU A 109 0.43 -4.15 -11.38
C LEU A 109 0.39 -3.50 -9.99
N PHE A 110 0.60 -2.18 -9.91
CA PHE A 110 0.59 -1.46 -8.65
C PHE A 110 -0.79 -1.47 -8.01
N SER A 111 -1.84 -1.08 -8.75
CA SER A 111 -3.22 -1.08 -8.25
C SER A 111 -3.66 -2.47 -7.82
N ARG A 112 -3.32 -3.51 -8.58
CA ARG A 112 -3.61 -4.91 -8.20
C ARG A 112 -2.94 -5.35 -6.91
N MET A 113 -1.71 -4.90 -6.66
CA MET A 113 -1.01 -5.19 -5.40
C MET A 113 -1.71 -4.53 -4.21
N ILE A 114 -2.17 -3.29 -4.36
CA ILE A 114 -2.90 -2.57 -3.31
C ILE A 114 -4.26 -3.24 -3.03
N TYR A 115 -5.07 -3.51 -4.05
CA TYR A 115 -6.34 -4.24 -3.89
C TYR A 115 -6.15 -5.65 -3.29
N GLY A 116 -5.06 -6.34 -3.66
CA GLY A 116 -4.70 -7.63 -3.08
C GLY A 116 -4.44 -7.56 -1.57
N SER A 117 -3.92 -6.44 -1.06
CA SER A 117 -3.66 -6.26 0.38
C SER A 117 -4.95 -6.28 1.22
N GLN A 118 -6.04 -5.71 0.71
CA GLN A 118 -7.36 -5.75 1.37
C GLN A 118 -7.88 -7.18 1.52
N ILE A 119 -7.76 -7.98 0.46
CA ILE A 119 -8.19 -9.38 0.47
C ILE A 119 -7.40 -10.17 1.53
N VAL A 120 -6.09 -9.99 1.60
CA VAL A 120 -5.24 -10.64 2.60
C VAL A 120 -5.62 -10.22 4.02
N LEU A 121 -5.89 -8.94 4.25
CA LEU A 121 -6.31 -8.39 5.54
C LEU A 121 -7.65 -8.96 6.02
N LEU A 122 -8.54 -9.31 5.11
CA LEU A 122 -9.82 -9.93 5.43
C LEU A 122 -9.68 -11.43 5.69
N ILE A 123 -8.95 -12.13 4.82
CA ILE A 123 -8.86 -13.60 4.85
C ILE A 123 -7.97 -14.08 5.99
N ALA A 124 -6.84 -13.43 6.28
CA ALA A 124 -5.89 -13.91 7.27
C ALA A 124 -6.47 -13.95 8.70
N PRO A 125 -7.15 -12.89 9.21
CA PRO A 125 -7.83 -12.97 10.51
C PRO A 125 -8.98 -13.99 10.52
N ALA A 126 -9.77 -14.06 9.45
CA ALA A 126 -10.87 -15.02 9.35
C ALA A 126 -10.36 -16.47 9.43
N ALA A 127 -9.31 -16.80 8.67
CA ALA A 127 -8.67 -18.10 8.72
C ALA A 127 -8.09 -18.43 10.11
N THR A 128 -7.51 -17.43 10.79
CA THR A 128 -6.97 -17.59 12.13
C THR A 128 -8.08 -17.89 13.12
N ILE A 129 -9.20 -17.18 13.07
CA ILE A 129 -10.37 -17.45 13.94
C ILE A 129 -10.88 -18.87 13.73
N VAL A 130 -11.06 -19.28 12.47
CA VAL A 130 -11.54 -20.65 12.14
C VAL A 130 -10.56 -21.72 12.61
N ALA A 131 -9.26 -21.46 12.60
CA ALA A 131 -8.25 -22.41 13.06
C ALA A 131 -8.22 -22.59 14.59
N TYR A 132 -8.72 -21.61 15.35
CA TYR A 132 -8.75 -21.64 16.83
C TYR A 132 -10.12 -22.06 17.42
N VAL A 133 -11.15 -22.20 16.60
CA VAL A 133 -12.47 -22.68 16.99
C VAL A 133 -12.60 -24.18 16.71
#